data_220407e974b01008b1179728625d821e
#
_entry.id   220407e974b01008b1179728625d821e
#
_cell.length_a   1.000
_cell.length_b   1.000
_cell.length_c   1.000
_cell.angle_alpha   90.00
_cell.angle_beta   90.00
_cell.angle_gamma   90.00
#
_symmetry.space_group_name_H-M   'P 1'
#
loop_
_entity.id
_entity.type
_entity.pdbx_description
1 polymer ?
#
loop_
_entity_poly.entity_id
_entity_poly.type
_entity_poly.pdbx_seq_one_letter_code
_entity_poly.pdbx_strand_id
1 'polypeptide(L)'
;MMDTNTSSRFDENQTSNDLLNRCWGHQDCWDCLSVGPCSWCAVSSTCVPNTSPMKILAPIFNSNICPLWSERWELRARPLGCHVSTITFLTFLGSIYGTLLALGIILLVMKCLGTGETNQRWWKISRQYPWRFWKKKDSGVVEADDSPESRPLLE
;
A
#
# COMPACT_ATOMS: atom_id res chain seq x y z
N MET A 1 0.29 -12.15 -53.32
CA MET A 1 -0.24 -11.46 -52.12
C MET A 1 0.65 -11.90 -50.97
N MET A 2 1.64 -11.08 -50.62
CA MET A 2 2.53 -11.38 -49.50
C MET A 2 1.87 -10.91 -48.21
N ASP A 3 1.81 -11.83 -47.25
CA ASP A 3 1.15 -11.61 -45.96
C ASP A 3 1.85 -10.51 -45.15
N THR A 4 1.24 -9.37 -45.09
CA THR A 4 1.65 -8.25 -44.22
C THR A 4 1.59 -8.56 -42.74
N ASN A 5 1.02 -9.73 -42.36
CA ASN A 5 0.83 -10.15 -40.99
C ASN A 5 2.06 -10.81 -40.34
N THR A 6 3.03 -11.22 -41.15
CA THR A 6 4.25 -11.89 -40.67
C THR A 6 5.29 -10.86 -40.23
N SER A 7 5.35 -9.71 -40.89
CA SER A 7 6.34 -8.65 -40.57
C SER A 7 6.08 -7.97 -39.21
N SER A 8 4.82 -7.70 -38.88
CA SER A 8 4.45 -7.09 -37.61
C SER A 8 4.71 -7.99 -36.38
N ARG A 9 4.62 -9.31 -36.56
CA ARG A 9 4.93 -10.29 -35.52
C ARG A 9 6.42 -10.43 -35.23
N PHE A 10 7.27 -10.26 -36.26
CA PHE A 10 8.72 -10.28 -36.06
C PHE A 10 9.21 -9.03 -35.31
N ASP A 11 8.65 -7.87 -35.62
CA ASP A 11 9.02 -6.60 -34.95
C ASP A 11 8.57 -6.59 -33.48
N GLU A 12 7.39 -7.14 -33.18
CA GLU A 12 6.88 -7.21 -31.80
C GLU A 12 7.69 -8.17 -30.93
N ASN A 13 8.13 -9.31 -31.45
CA ASN A 13 8.99 -10.25 -30.75
C ASN A 13 10.40 -9.69 -30.53
N GLN A 14 10.94 -8.93 -31.49
CA GLN A 14 12.26 -8.34 -31.38
C GLN A 14 12.30 -7.23 -30.34
N THR A 15 11.29 -6.38 -30.31
CA THR A 15 11.14 -5.35 -29.26
C THR A 15 10.93 -5.97 -27.87
N SER A 16 10.22 -7.08 -27.77
CA SER A 16 10.02 -7.81 -26.51
C SER A 16 11.32 -8.40 -25.97
N ASN A 17 12.14 -9.00 -26.83
CA ASN A 17 13.42 -9.60 -26.45
C ASN A 17 14.45 -8.52 -26.06
N ASP A 18 14.49 -7.40 -26.77
CA ASP A 18 15.37 -6.29 -26.42
C ASP A 18 14.99 -5.68 -25.07
N LEU A 19 13.70 -5.57 -24.79
CA LEU A 19 13.20 -5.09 -23.52
C LEU A 19 13.53 -6.06 -22.37
N LEU A 20 13.42 -7.35 -22.62
CA LEU A 20 13.78 -8.40 -21.67
C LEU A 20 15.26 -8.30 -21.30
N ASN A 21 16.14 -8.24 -22.32
CA ASN A 21 17.58 -8.15 -22.11
C ASN A 21 17.96 -6.87 -21.36
N ARG A 22 17.26 -5.78 -21.64
CA ARG A 22 17.50 -4.49 -20.97
C ARG A 22 17.11 -4.53 -19.49
N CYS A 23 16.01 -5.19 -19.14
CA CYS A 23 15.60 -5.33 -17.73
C CYS A 23 16.49 -6.35 -16.99
N TRP A 24 16.80 -7.50 -17.58
CA TRP A 24 17.58 -8.56 -16.95
C TRP A 24 19.01 -8.16 -16.55
N GLY A 25 19.56 -7.14 -17.17
CA GLY A 25 20.88 -6.60 -16.80
C GLY A 25 20.94 -5.97 -15.40
N HIS A 26 19.80 -5.67 -14.79
CA HIS A 26 19.72 -5.01 -13.49
C HIS A 26 19.43 -6.03 -12.37
N GLN A 27 20.39 -6.16 -11.44
CA GLN A 27 20.33 -7.11 -10.33
C GLN A 27 19.91 -6.47 -9.01
N ASP A 28 19.67 -5.15 -9.03
CA ASP A 28 19.22 -4.41 -7.87
C ASP A 28 17.85 -3.76 -8.13
N CYS A 29 17.02 -3.69 -7.10
CA CYS A 29 15.67 -3.18 -7.22
C CYS A 29 15.64 -1.71 -7.69
N TRP A 30 16.51 -0.87 -7.13
CA TRP A 30 16.54 0.54 -7.50
C TRP A 30 16.99 0.76 -8.94
N ASP A 31 18.01 0.02 -9.37
CA ASP A 31 18.47 0.05 -10.75
C ASP A 31 17.40 -0.44 -11.72
N CYS A 32 16.72 -1.53 -11.38
CA CYS A 32 15.61 -2.06 -12.17
C CYS A 32 14.48 -1.04 -12.34
N LEU A 33 14.07 -0.38 -11.25
CA LEU A 33 12.99 0.61 -11.29
C LEU A 33 13.41 1.93 -11.93
N SER A 34 14.70 2.21 -12.08
CA SER A 34 15.19 3.37 -12.81
C SER A 34 14.88 3.27 -14.30
N VAL A 35 14.85 2.05 -14.84
CA VAL A 35 14.47 1.78 -16.23
C VAL A 35 12.96 1.76 -16.36
N GLY A 36 12.41 2.71 -17.09
CA GLY A 36 10.97 2.99 -17.17
C GLY A 36 10.04 1.80 -17.42
N PRO A 37 10.36 0.84 -18.32
CA PRO A 37 9.48 -0.28 -18.63
C PRO A 37 9.71 -1.53 -17.76
N CYS A 38 10.55 -1.45 -16.71
CA CYS A 38 10.87 -2.60 -15.88
C CYS A 38 10.13 -2.57 -14.53
N SER A 39 9.96 -3.74 -13.95
CA SER A 39 9.42 -3.96 -12.59
C SER A 39 10.23 -5.03 -11.89
N TRP A 40 10.24 -5.02 -10.56
CA TRP A 40 11.05 -5.90 -9.74
C TRP A 40 10.23 -6.97 -9.06
N CYS A 41 10.62 -8.24 -9.26
CA CYS A 41 10.08 -9.40 -8.56
C CYS A 41 10.90 -9.63 -7.29
N ALA A 42 10.28 -9.43 -6.12
CA ALA A 42 11.01 -9.33 -4.86
C ALA A 42 11.58 -10.66 -4.35
N VAL A 43 10.86 -11.77 -4.55
CA VAL A 43 11.25 -13.09 -4.06
C VAL A 43 12.32 -13.73 -4.95
N SER A 44 12.12 -13.68 -6.26
CA SER A 44 13.09 -14.20 -7.22
C SER A 44 14.27 -13.26 -7.46
N SER A 45 14.25 -12.05 -6.91
CA SER A 45 15.28 -11.03 -7.11
C SER A 45 15.58 -10.79 -8.61
N THR A 46 14.54 -10.72 -9.43
CA THR A 46 14.67 -10.55 -10.88
C THR A 46 13.98 -9.29 -11.37
N CYS A 47 14.62 -8.62 -12.31
CA CYS A 47 14.07 -7.50 -13.03
C CYS A 47 13.35 -7.96 -14.29
N VAL A 48 12.07 -7.65 -14.42
CA VAL A 48 11.21 -8.15 -15.50
C VAL A 48 10.59 -6.99 -16.28
N PRO A 49 10.36 -7.15 -17.59
CA PRO A 49 9.68 -6.16 -18.39
C PRO A 49 8.20 -6.07 -18.00
N ASN A 50 7.71 -4.86 -17.83
CA ASN A 50 6.32 -4.58 -17.51
C ASN A 50 5.75 -3.56 -18.50
N THR A 51 5.11 -4.06 -19.53
CA THR A 51 4.47 -3.28 -20.60
C THR A 51 3.02 -2.92 -20.30
N SER A 52 2.51 -3.30 -19.11
CA SER A 52 1.13 -3.02 -18.72
C SER A 52 0.84 -1.52 -18.67
N PRO A 53 -0.34 -1.06 -19.11
CA PRO A 53 -0.73 0.34 -19.07
C PRO A 53 -0.73 0.90 -17.65
N MET A 54 -1.11 0.08 -16.68
CA MET A 54 -0.99 0.37 -15.24
C MET A 54 -0.02 -0.62 -14.61
N LYS A 55 1.20 -0.18 -14.34
CA LYS A 55 2.29 -1.02 -13.83
C LYS A 55 1.97 -1.67 -12.48
N ILE A 56 1.17 -1.01 -11.65
CA ILE A 56 0.73 -1.53 -10.35
C ILE A 56 -0.25 -2.71 -10.53
N LEU A 57 -1.07 -2.68 -11.55
CA LEU A 57 -2.07 -3.72 -11.85
C LEU A 57 -1.55 -4.78 -12.83
N ALA A 58 -0.26 -4.77 -13.14
CA ALA A 58 0.36 -5.75 -14.05
C ALA A 58 0.02 -7.21 -13.71
N PRO A 59 -0.08 -7.65 -12.44
CA PRO A 59 -0.45 -9.01 -12.10
C PRO A 59 -1.85 -9.45 -12.56
N ILE A 60 -2.73 -8.49 -12.82
CA ILE A 60 -4.09 -8.78 -13.35
C ILE A 60 -4.02 -9.04 -14.85
N PHE A 61 -3.21 -8.25 -15.58
CA PHE A 61 -3.10 -8.35 -17.04
C PHE A 61 -2.15 -9.47 -17.48
N ASN A 62 -1.11 -9.74 -16.69
CA ASN A 62 -0.11 -10.76 -16.97
C ASN A 62 0.14 -11.61 -15.72
N SER A 63 -0.42 -12.81 -15.72
CA SER A 63 -0.29 -13.76 -14.61
C SER A 63 1.13 -14.30 -14.44
N ASN A 64 1.92 -14.30 -15.50
CA ASN A 64 3.28 -14.87 -15.54
C ASN A 64 4.36 -13.81 -15.60
N ILE A 65 4.09 -12.61 -15.03
CA ILE A 65 5.04 -11.51 -15.06
C ILE A 65 6.31 -11.81 -14.25
N CYS A 66 6.20 -12.56 -13.14
CA CYS A 66 7.33 -13.01 -12.36
C CYS A 66 7.59 -14.51 -12.56
N PRO A 67 8.86 -14.97 -12.40
CA PRO A 67 9.22 -16.39 -12.51
C PRO A 67 8.43 -17.29 -11.57
N LEU A 68 8.16 -16.83 -10.34
CA LEU A 68 7.38 -17.55 -9.36
C LEU A 68 5.93 -17.05 -9.38
N TRP A 69 4.99 -17.95 -9.58
CA TRP A 69 3.57 -17.62 -9.61
C TRP A 69 3.04 -16.96 -8.33
N SER A 70 3.58 -17.36 -7.18
CA SER A 70 3.18 -16.84 -5.87
C SER A 70 3.59 -15.38 -5.64
N GLU A 71 4.69 -14.94 -6.26
CA GLU A 71 5.24 -13.59 -6.04
C GLU A 71 4.64 -12.49 -6.92
N ARG A 72 3.78 -12.84 -7.87
CA ARG A 72 3.22 -11.86 -8.83
C ARG A 72 2.55 -10.67 -8.15
N TRP A 73 1.99 -10.87 -6.96
CA TRP A 73 1.34 -9.82 -6.17
C TRP A 73 2.30 -9.01 -5.31
N GLU A 74 3.52 -9.51 -5.13
CA GLU A 74 4.61 -8.79 -4.45
C GLU A 74 5.46 -7.97 -5.41
N LEU A 75 4.99 -7.80 -6.64
CA LEU A 75 5.64 -6.99 -7.66
C LEU A 75 5.88 -5.57 -7.15
N ARG A 76 7.09 -5.07 -7.38
CA ARG A 76 7.46 -3.68 -7.09
C ARG A 76 7.51 -2.90 -8.38
N ALA A 77 6.79 -1.81 -8.43
CA ALA A 77 6.68 -0.98 -9.61
C ALA A 77 7.13 0.46 -9.31
N ARG A 78 7.58 1.16 -10.32
CA ARG A 78 8.14 2.50 -10.20
C ARG A 78 7.32 3.49 -9.35
N PRO A 79 5.98 3.54 -9.42
CA PRO A 79 5.21 4.48 -8.61
C PRO A 79 5.28 4.22 -7.11
N LEU A 80 5.52 2.95 -6.70
CA LEU A 80 5.54 2.52 -5.31
C LEU A 80 6.96 2.41 -4.74
N GLY A 81 7.97 2.28 -5.62
CA GLY A 81 9.36 2.07 -5.21
C GLY A 81 9.66 0.66 -4.72
N CYS A 82 10.86 0.46 -4.15
CA CYS A 82 11.35 -0.84 -3.70
C CYS A 82 10.81 -1.30 -2.34
N HIS A 83 10.25 -0.41 -1.56
CA HIS A 83 9.79 -0.74 -0.20
C HIS A 83 8.33 -1.17 -0.11
N VAL A 84 7.53 -0.85 -1.13
CA VAL A 84 6.09 -1.13 -1.12
C VAL A 84 5.74 -2.12 -2.21
N SER A 85 5.12 -3.23 -1.83
CA SER A 85 4.60 -4.20 -2.80
C SER A 85 3.21 -3.80 -3.30
N THR A 86 2.86 -4.29 -4.48
CA THR A 86 1.53 -4.06 -5.09
C THR A 86 0.39 -4.50 -4.17
N ILE A 87 0.53 -5.65 -3.51
CA ILE A 87 -0.51 -6.18 -2.60
C ILE A 87 -0.70 -5.26 -1.39
N THR A 88 0.38 -4.78 -0.80
CA THR A 88 0.31 -3.87 0.35
C THR A 88 -0.39 -2.57 -0.01
N PHE A 89 -0.09 -2.01 -1.18
CA PHE A 89 -0.74 -0.81 -1.66
C PHE A 89 -2.23 -1.02 -1.94
N LEU A 90 -2.59 -2.13 -2.60
CA LEU A 90 -3.99 -2.46 -2.90
C LEU A 90 -4.80 -2.74 -1.64
N THR A 91 -4.24 -3.44 -0.65
CA THR A 91 -4.92 -3.70 0.62
C THR A 91 -5.14 -2.41 1.42
N PHE A 92 -4.18 -1.50 1.40
CA PHE A 92 -4.31 -0.19 2.02
C PHE A 92 -5.44 0.62 1.39
N LEU A 93 -5.48 0.72 0.06
CA LEU A 93 -6.58 1.39 -0.64
C LEU A 93 -7.92 0.71 -0.41
N GLY A 94 -7.95 -0.62 -0.44
CA GLY A 94 -9.16 -1.41 -0.17
C GLY A 94 -9.70 -1.19 1.24
N SER A 95 -8.82 -1.09 2.23
CA SER A 95 -9.20 -0.79 3.62
C SER A 95 -9.84 0.60 3.75
N ILE A 96 -9.22 1.63 3.17
CA ILE A 96 -9.77 2.99 3.18
C ILE A 96 -11.15 3.01 2.50
N TYR A 97 -11.24 2.44 1.30
CA TYR A 97 -12.48 2.42 0.56
C TYR A 97 -13.58 1.65 1.27
N GLY A 98 -13.24 0.48 1.85
CA GLY A 98 -14.16 -0.34 2.63
C GLY A 98 -14.70 0.38 3.87
N THR A 99 -13.84 1.11 4.60
CA THR A 99 -14.29 1.90 5.75
C THR A 99 -15.21 3.05 5.36
N LEU A 100 -14.91 3.76 4.28
CA LEU A 100 -15.76 4.83 3.77
C LEU A 100 -17.12 4.31 3.30
N LEU A 101 -17.15 3.15 2.61
CA LEU A 101 -18.40 2.50 2.22
C LEU A 101 -19.23 2.08 3.43
N ALA A 102 -18.62 1.46 4.42
CA ALA A 102 -19.30 1.04 5.64
C ALA A 102 -19.93 2.24 6.37
N LEU A 103 -19.17 3.32 6.53
CA LEU A 103 -19.68 4.57 7.11
C LEU A 103 -20.84 5.15 6.29
N GLY A 104 -20.71 5.18 4.96
CA GLY A 104 -21.76 5.64 4.07
C GLY A 104 -23.05 4.82 4.20
N ILE A 105 -22.94 3.49 4.26
CA ILE A 105 -24.08 2.60 4.46
C ILE A 105 -24.74 2.84 5.82
N ILE A 106 -23.96 2.96 6.90
CA ILE A 106 -24.48 3.25 8.24
C ILE A 106 -25.26 4.56 8.24
N LEU A 107 -24.72 5.63 7.65
CA LEU A 107 -25.38 6.92 7.56
C LEU A 107 -26.68 6.86 6.72
N LEU A 108 -26.68 6.10 5.63
CA LEU A 108 -27.86 5.84 4.80
C LEU A 108 -28.95 5.10 5.58
N VAL A 109 -28.58 4.02 6.26
CA VAL A 109 -29.52 3.23 7.08
C VAL A 109 -30.11 4.08 8.19
N MET A 110 -29.29 4.87 8.89
CA MET A 110 -29.76 5.81 9.91
C MET A 110 -30.75 6.84 9.33
N LYS A 111 -30.51 7.33 8.14
CA LYS A 111 -31.38 8.26 7.45
C LYS A 111 -32.69 7.61 6.98
N CYS A 112 -32.63 6.38 6.45
CA CYS A 112 -33.81 5.64 5.97
C CYS A 112 -34.71 5.15 7.11
N LEU A 113 -34.14 4.77 8.27
CA LEU A 113 -34.91 4.31 9.43
C LEU A 113 -35.59 5.45 10.22
N GLY A 114 -35.54 6.68 9.70
CA GLY A 114 -36.28 7.81 10.27
C GLY A 114 -35.80 8.26 11.66
N THR A 115 -34.60 7.90 12.08
CA THR A 115 -33.99 8.40 13.32
C THR A 115 -33.51 9.85 13.17
N GLY A 116 -34.33 10.68 12.53
CA GLY A 116 -34.02 12.09 12.23
C GLY A 116 -33.82 12.98 13.46
N GLU A 117 -34.20 12.51 14.64
CA GLU A 117 -34.02 13.28 15.88
C GLU A 117 -32.64 13.05 16.54
N THR A 118 -31.98 11.92 16.28
CA THR A 118 -30.68 11.63 16.90
C THR A 118 -29.52 12.33 16.20
N ASN A 119 -29.70 12.71 14.93
CA ASN A 119 -28.60 13.30 14.13
C ASN A 119 -28.22 14.71 14.62
N GLN A 120 -29.17 15.48 15.16
CA GLN A 120 -28.84 16.78 15.76
C GLN A 120 -28.13 16.66 17.11
N ARG A 121 -28.36 15.55 17.85
CA ARG A 121 -27.76 15.35 19.16
C ARG A 121 -26.28 14.94 19.06
N TRP A 122 -25.91 14.12 18.07
CA TRP A 122 -24.53 13.71 17.85
C TRP A 122 -23.61 14.87 17.43
N TRP A 123 -24.08 15.75 16.57
CA TRP A 123 -23.32 16.95 16.16
C TRP A 123 -23.15 17.96 17.31
N LYS A 124 -24.10 18.03 18.21
CA LYS A 124 -23.99 18.86 19.42
C LYS A 124 -23.03 18.28 20.44
N ILE A 125 -23.02 16.96 20.63
CA ILE A 125 -22.11 16.28 21.57
C ILE A 125 -20.67 16.32 21.06
N SER A 126 -20.46 16.09 19.76
CA SER A 126 -19.13 16.15 19.14
C SER A 126 -18.51 17.55 19.19
N ARG A 127 -19.33 18.58 19.14
CA ARG A 127 -18.84 19.98 19.21
C ARG A 127 -18.53 20.42 20.66
N GLN A 128 -19.04 19.71 21.65
CA GLN A 128 -18.88 20.11 23.06
C GLN A 128 -17.67 19.44 23.76
N TYR A 129 -17.08 18.36 23.16
CA TYR A 129 -15.99 17.60 23.76
C TYR A 129 -14.71 17.40 22.92
N PRO A 130 -14.27 18.28 22.01
CA PRO A 130 -13.06 18.01 21.25
C PRO A 130 -11.74 18.23 22.00
N TRP A 131 -11.76 18.98 23.14
CA TRP A 131 -10.48 19.47 23.70
C TRP A 131 -10.23 19.12 25.17
N ARG A 132 -11.19 18.54 25.90
CA ARG A 132 -10.99 18.25 27.33
C ARG A 132 -10.21 16.97 27.61
N PHE A 133 -10.15 16.05 26.65
CA PHE A 133 -9.44 14.78 26.86
C PHE A 133 -7.91 14.94 26.80
N TRP A 134 -7.42 15.90 26.08
CA TRP A 134 -5.98 16.14 25.95
C TRP A 134 -5.39 17.05 27.06
N LYS A 135 -6.22 17.84 27.75
CA LYS A 135 -5.73 18.80 28.75
C LYS A 135 -5.53 18.21 30.16
N LYS A 136 -5.89 16.93 30.38
CA LYS A 136 -5.75 16.28 31.69
C LYS A 136 -4.47 15.46 31.85
N LYS A 137 -3.58 15.45 30.85
CA LYS A 137 -2.34 14.67 30.89
C LYS A 137 -1.09 15.47 31.28
N ASP A 138 -1.19 16.79 31.37
CA ASP A 138 -0.02 17.64 31.67
C ASP A 138 0.01 18.20 33.11
N SER A 139 -0.83 17.71 34.02
CA SER A 139 -0.84 18.15 35.41
C SER A 139 -0.49 17.02 36.40
N GLY A 140 0.23 16.01 35.92
CA GLY A 140 0.82 14.98 36.77
C GLY A 140 2.30 15.30 37.02
N VAL A 141 2.59 16.37 37.73
CA VAL A 141 3.87 16.50 38.44
C VAL A 141 3.84 15.43 39.52
N VAL A 142 4.55 14.35 39.29
CA VAL A 142 4.87 13.35 40.31
C VAL A 142 5.88 14.02 41.21
N GLU A 143 5.40 14.51 42.35
CA GLU A 143 6.18 14.86 43.51
C GLU A 143 6.93 13.59 43.93
N ALA A 144 8.24 13.60 43.78
CA ALA A 144 9.14 12.57 44.27
C ALA A 144 9.11 12.60 45.79
N ASP A 145 8.46 11.58 46.36
CA ASP A 145 8.54 11.28 47.79
C ASP A 145 9.94 10.72 48.06
N ASP A 146 10.78 11.57 48.60
CA ASP A 146 12.15 11.28 49.04
C ASP A 146 12.06 10.59 50.40
N SER A 147 11.92 9.28 50.41
CA SER A 147 11.97 8.45 51.60
C SER A 147 13.35 7.82 51.73
N PRO A 148 14.15 8.15 52.72
CA PRO A 148 15.46 7.54 52.92
C PRO A 148 15.30 6.16 53.56
N GLU A 149 15.31 5.14 52.73
CA GLU A 149 15.36 3.74 53.17
C GLU A 149 16.73 3.38 53.70
N SER A 150 16.81 3.35 55.02
CA SER A 150 17.92 2.85 55.83
C SER A 150 18.24 1.40 55.52
N ARG A 151 19.40 1.13 54.94
CA ARG A 151 20.00 -0.21 54.83
C ARG A 151 20.51 -0.68 56.19
N PRO A 152 20.17 -1.85 56.67
CA PRO A 152 20.92 -2.50 57.72
C PRO A 152 22.17 -3.17 57.14
N LEU A 153 23.31 -2.79 57.73
CA LEU A 153 24.58 -3.50 57.59
C LEU A 153 24.43 -4.83 58.32
N LEU A 154 24.70 -5.95 57.61
CA LEU A 154 24.98 -7.25 58.20
C LEU A 154 26.47 -7.49 58.20
N GLU A 155 26.97 -7.78 59.38
CA GLU A 155 28.29 -8.40 59.70
C GLU A 155 28.54 -9.70 58.95
#